data_3cbf0a7bedd2a4bb40579a19ed98649d
#
_entry.id   3cbf0a7bedd2a4bb40579a19ed98649d
#
_cell.length_a   1.000
_cell.length_b   1.000
_cell.length_c   1.000
_cell.angle_alpha   90.00
_cell.angle_beta   90.00
_cell.angle_gamma   90.00
#
_symmetry.space_group_name_H-M   'P 1'
#
loop_
_entity.id
_entity.type
_entity.pdbx_description
1 polymer ?
#
loop_
_entity_poly.entity_id
_entity_poly.type
_entity_poly.pdbx_seq_one_letter_code
_entity_poly.pdbx_strand_id
1 'polypeptide(L)'
;HVSGLGGARLGEVIALGVKHRGRHDELLRAFSAGRGFRFDILMDIGGFRDMHRHRRCVQLLQGYTDAHGYEEPVCPGQPTLAEAGLAGEYKAAMDAAFAAYRRLRDSGAPEAAEAAQYCLPLGMRCRAMFKMDFAEALYISELRSGVAGHFSYRRVAWEMYKAVAAKHPGLAGLFRIEDVNEPVDLLRR
;
A
#
# COMPACT_ATOMS: atom_id res chain seq x y z
N HIS A 1 26.24 -19.52 0.92
CA HIS A 1 25.08 -20.38 1.08
C HIS A 1 24.61 -20.37 2.55
N VAL A 2 23.48 -19.71 2.83
CA VAL A 2 23.03 -19.48 4.24
C VAL A 2 22.02 -20.54 4.75
N SER A 3 21.60 -21.47 3.91
CA SER A 3 20.53 -22.43 4.24
C SER A 3 20.89 -23.45 5.34
N GLY A 4 22.15 -23.53 5.74
CA GLY A 4 22.62 -24.40 6.83
C GLY A 4 23.02 -23.67 8.11
N LEU A 5 22.81 -22.33 8.18
CA LEU A 5 23.19 -21.56 9.36
C LEU A 5 22.11 -21.66 10.43
N GLY A 6 22.51 -21.87 11.69
CA GLY A 6 21.61 -21.71 12.83
C GLY A 6 21.15 -20.26 12.98
N GLY A 7 20.02 -20.02 13.67
CA GLY A 7 19.38 -18.71 13.76
C GLY A 7 20.29 -17.58 14.24
N ALA A 8 21.15 -17.82 15.25
CA ALA A 8 22.09 -16.83 15.75
C ALA A 8 23.11 -16.41 14.67
N ARG A 9 23.70 -17.41 13.98
CA ARG A 9 24.67 -17.15 12.92
C ARG A 9 24.06 -16.46 11.70
N LEU A 10 22.81 -16.79 11.38
CA LEU A 10 22.05 -16.08 10.33
C LEU A 10 21.86 -14.61 10.72
N GLY A 11 21.52 -14.32 11.97
CA GLY A 11 21.39 -12.95 12.49
C GLY A 11 22.69 -12.14 12.34
N GLU A 12 23.85 -12.72 12.65
CA GLU A 12 25.16 -12.07 12.47
C GLU A 12 25.44 -11.74 11.00
N VAL A 13 25.16 -12.67 10.08
CA VAL A 13 25.35 -12.47 8.63
C VAL A 13 24.45 -11.36 8.11
N ILE A 14 23.19 -11.33 8.54
CA ILE A 14 22.23 -10.28 8.17
C ILE A 14 22.73 -8.92 8.69
N ALA A 15 23.11 -8.84 9.98
CA ALA A 15 23.60 -7.61 10.59
C ALA A 15 24.85 -7.07 9.86
N LEU A 16 25.76 -7.94 9.46
CA LEU A 16 26.93 -7.56 8.67
C LEU A 16 26.53 -6.99 7.30
N GLY A 17 25.56 -7.62 6.64
CA GLY A 17 25.07 -7.19 5.32
C GLY A 17 24.39 -5.81 5.29
N VAL A 18 23.92 -5.32 6.45
CA VAL A 18 23.24 -4.01 6.56
C VAL A 18 24.03 -3.00 7.39
N LYS A 19 25.23 -3.35 7.87
CA LYS A 19 26.03 -2.57 8.83
C LYS A 19 26.24 -1.11 8.42
N HIS A 20 26.45 -0.86 7.14
CA HIS A 20 26.75 0.47 6.60
C HIS A 20 25.58 1.08 5.81
N ARG A 21 24.40 0.47 5.87
CA ARG A 21 23.22 0.93 5.10
C ARG A 21 22.72 2.28 5.64
N GLY A 22 22.71 3.31 4.80
CA GLY A 22 22.05 4.59 5.03
C GLY A 22 20.54 4.52 4.90
N ARG A 23 19.82 5.62 5.22
CA ARG A 23 18.34 5.68 5.26
C ARG A 23 17.68 5.34 3.91
N HIS A 24 18.29 5.71 2.80
CA HIS A 24 17.72 5.52 1.46
C HIS A 24 18.53 4.53 0.61
N ASP A 25 19.50 3.84 1.21
CA ASP A 25 20.30 2.88 0.49
C ASP A 25 19.52 1.60 0.22
N GLU A 26 19.67 1.05 -0.96
CA GLU A 26 19.15 -0.28 -1.28
C GLU A 26 19.85 -1.37 -0.47
N LEU A 27 19.16 -2.47 -0.23
CA LEU A 27 19.80 -3.67 0.29
C LEU A 27 20.72 -4.29 -0.78
N LEU A 28 21.76 -4.97 -0.29
CA LEU A 28 22.63 -5.76 -1.16
C LEU A 28 21.78 -6.75 -2.00
N ARG A 29 22.17 -6.99 -3.24
CA ARG A 29 21.47 -7.91 -4.18
C ARG A 29 21.27 -9.32 -3.62
N ALA A 30 22.11 -9.76 -2.68
CA ALA A 30 21.91 -11.03 -1.99
C ALA A 30 20.56 -11.16 -1.29
N PHE A 31 19.98 -10.06 -0.80
CA PHE A 31 18.64 -10.03 -0.19
C PHE A 31 17.49 -10.21 -1.20
N SER A 32 17.78 -10.06 -2.50
CA SER A 32 16.82 -10.29 -3.59
C SER A 32 16.81 -11.72 -4.11
N ALA A 33 17.77 -12.56 -3.68
CA ALA A 33 17.94 -13.92 -4.16
C ALA A 33 16.98 -14.95 -3.51
N GLY A 34 16.19 -14.53 -2.51
CA GLY A 34 15.28 -15.39 -1.77
C GLY A 34 13.93 -15.61 -2.45
N ARG A 35 13.02 -16.25 -1.72
CA ARG A 35 11.62 -16.38 -2.14
C ARG A 35 10.95 -15.01 -2.14
N GLY A 36 10.08 -14.78 -3.14
CA GLY A 36 9.28 -13.57 -3.20
C GLY A 36 8.14 -13.54 -2.21
N PHE A 37 7.80 -12.34 -1.78
CA PHE A 37 6.57 -12.04 -1.03
C PHE A 37 5.43 -11.79 -2.00
N ARG A 38 4.25 -12.20 -1.61
CA ARG A 38 3.01 -11.89 -2.32
C ARG A 38 2.05 -11.21 -1.35
N PHE A 39 1.67 -9.99 -1.69
CA PHE A 39 0.69 -9.20 -0.95
C PHE A 39 -0.59 -9.11 -1.77
N ASP A 40 -1.70 -9.44 -1.16
CA ASP A 40 -3.05 -9.24 -1.70
C ASP A 40 -3.64 -8.07 -0.95
N ILE A 41 -3.83 -6.95 -1.63
CA ILE A 41 -4.08 -5.66 -1.01
C ILE A 41 -5.40 -5.10 -1.52
N LEU A 42 -6.27 -4.73 -0.58
CA LEU A 42 -7.45 -3.92 -0.83
C LEU A 42 -7.13 -2.49 -0.40
N MET A 43 -7.15 -1.56 -1.35
CA MET A 43 -6.80 -0.15 -1.14
C MET A 43 -7.60 0.76 -2.06
N ASP A 44 -7.63 2.06 -1.77
CA ASP A 44 -8.22 3.04 -2.67
C ASP A 44 -7.40 3.22 -3.96
N ILE A 45 -8.09 3.62 -5.05
CA ILE A 45 -7.43 3.84 -6.37
C ILE A 45 -6.36 4.92 -6.25
N GLY A 46 -6.58 5.97 -5.45
CA GLY A 46 -5.62 7.04 -5.24
C GLY A 46 -4.31 6.51 -4.66
N GLY A 47 -4.39 5.69 -3.61
CA GLY A 47 -3.25 5.01 -3.01
C GLY A 47 -2.58 4.03 -3.98
N PHE A 48 -3.37 3.26 -4.75
CA PHE A 48 -2.83 2.35 -5.75
C PHE A 48 -1.97 3.07 -6.80
N ARG A 49 -2.37 4.25 -7.28
CA ARG A 49 -1.60 5.03 -8.25
C ARG A 49 -0.19 5.34 -7.79
N ASP A 50 0.01 5.57 -6.51
CA ASP A 50 1.34 5.82 -5.94
C ASP A 50 2.13 4.53 -5.68
N MET A 51 1.44 3.44 -5.31
CA MET A 51 2.05 2.12 -5.18
C MET A 51 2.42 1.52 -6.54
N HIS A 52 1.64 1.77 -7.58
CA HIS A 52 1.88 1.29 -8.95
C HIS A 52 3.20 1.78 -9.56
N ARG A 53 3.78 2.86 -9.06
CA ARG A 53 5.08 3.39 -9.53
C ARG A 53 6.26 2.46 -9.25
N HIS A 54 6.12 1.49 -8.36
CA HIS A 54 7.15 0.51 -8.02
C HIS A 54 7.21 -0.59 -9.07
N ARG A 55 8.02 -0.36 -10.13
CA ARG A 55 8.06 -1.23 -11.32
C ARG A 55 8.90 -2.51 -11.13
N ARG A 56 9.63 -2.62 -10.03
CA ARG A 56 10.45 -3.80 -9.74
C ARG A 56 9.65 -4.96 -9.17
N CYS A 57 8.34 -4.84 -9.07
CA CYS A 57 7.44 -5.90 -8.63
C CYS A 57 6.43 -6.28 -9.72
N VAL A 58 5.97 -7.53 -9.69
CA VAL A 58 4.83 -7.96 -10.50
C VAL A 58 3.56 -7.45 -9.84
N GLN A 59 2.73 -6.79 -10.62
CA GLN A 59 1.46 -6.23 -10.15
C GLN A 59 0.32 -6.78 -11.01
N LEU A 60 -0.71 -7.29 -10.36
CA LEU A 60 -1.96 -7.67 -10.99
C LEU A 60 -3.09 -6.88 -10.35
N LEU A 61 -3.78 -6.09 -11.14
CA LEU A 61 -4.90 -5.28 -10.71
C LEU A 61 -6.19 -5.92 -11.20
N GLN A 62 -7.15 -6.08 -10.30
CA GLN A 62 -8.52 -6.40 -10.65
C GLN A 62 -9.17 -5.22 -11.38
N GLY A 63 -10.02 -5.48 -12.36
CA GLY A 63 -10.81 -4.42 -13.01
C GLY A 63 -11.59 -3.61 -11.99
N TYR A 64 -11.71 -2.31 -12.23
CA TYR A 64 -12.41 -1.42 -11.30
C TYR A 64 -13.92 -1.71 -11.30
N THR A 65 -14.44 -1.95 -10.10
CA THR A 65 -15.88 -2.24 -9.88
C THR A 65 -16.33 -1.59 -8.57
N ASP A 66 -17.62 -1.53 -8.35
CA ASP A 66 -18.20 -1.07 -7.08
C ASP A 66 -18.25 -2.16 -5.99
N ALA A 67 -17.70 -3.35 -6.25
CA ALA A 67 -17.83 -4.51 -5.37
C ALA A 67 -17.12 -4.36 -4.03
N HIS A 68 -16.08 -3.53 -3.94
CA HIS A 68 -15.26 -3.37 -2.75
C HIS A 68 -15.61 -2.12 -1.93
N GLY A 69 -16.62 -1.36 -2.35
CA GLY A 69 -16.98 -0.10 -1.71
C GLY A 69 -15.89 0.97 -1.84
N TYR A 70 -15.83 1.85 -0.86
CA TYR A 70 -14.88 2.96 -0.84
C TYR A 70 -14.14 3.05 0.50
N GLU A 71 -13.04 3.79 0.52
CA GLU A 71 -12.26 4.07 1.72
C GLU A 71 -12.80 5.31 2.41
N GLU A 72 -12.97 5.23 3.72
CA GLU A 72 -13.19 6.42 4.53
C GLU A 72 -11.82 7.07 4.80
N PRO A 73 -11.65 8.37 4.46
CA PRO A 73 -10.37 9.03 4.67
C PRO A 73 -10.11 9.25 6.17
N VAL A 74 -9.09 8.58 6.68
CA VAL A 74 -8.62 8.73 8.06
C VAL A 74 -7.17 9.17 8.05
N CYS A 75 -6.91 10.41 8.43
CA CYS A 75 -5.57 10.98 8.56
C CYS A 75 -5.25 11.25 10.03
N PRO A 76 -4.24 10.60 10.62
CA PRO A 76 -3.87 10.82 12.01
C PRO A 76 -3.60 12.30 12.31
N GLY A 77 -4.15 12.78 13.43
CA GLY A 77 -4.04 14.19 13.83
C GLY A 77 -5.01 15.16 13.13
N GLN A 78 -5.84 14.66 12.21
CA GLN A 78 -6.90 15.43 11.57
C GLN A 78 -8.28 14.93 12.05
N PRO A 79 -9.29 15.80 12.09
CA PRO A 79 -10.65 15.38 12.40
C PRO A 79 -11.13 14.34 11.35
N THR A 80 -11.88 13.36 11.81
CA THR A 80 -12.60 12.45 10.93
C THR A 80 -13.71 13.18 10.19
N LEU A 81 -14.24 12.58 9.11
CA LEU A 81 -15.39 13.15 8.41
C LEU A 81 -16.63 13.33 9.32
N ALA A 82 -16.79 12.42 10.29
CA ALA A 82 -17.88 12.52 11.24
C ALA A 82 -17.70 13.72 12.20
N GLU A 83 -16.51 13.91 12.76
CA GLU A 83 -16.17 15.05 13.61
C GLU A 83 -16.24 16.38 12.86
N ALA A 84 -15.92 16.38 11.56
CA ALA A 84 -16.05 17.56 10.69
C ALA A 84 -17.49 17.80 10.20
N GLY A 85 -18.46 16.91 10.49
CA GLY A 85 -19.83 17.00 10.02
C GLY A 85 -20.03 16.66 8.54
N LEU A 86 -19.02 16.09 7.86
CA LEU A 86 -19.00 15.86 6.42
C LEU A 86 -19.27 14.40 6.00
N ALA A 87 -19.46 13.48 6.95
CA ALA A 87 -19.63 12.06 6.67
C ALA A 87 -20.85 11.77 5.76
N GLY A 88 -21.96 12.49 5.97
CA GLY A 88 -23.17 12.33 5.17
C GLY A 88 -22.99 12.79 3.72
N GLU A 89 -22.32 13.92 3.53
CA GLU A 89 -22.04 14.47 2.18
C GLU A 89 -21.07 13.57 1.41
N TYR A 90 -20.02 13.10 2.09
CA TYR A 90 -19.07 12.17 1.49
C TYR A 90 -19.76 10.86 1.05
N LYS A 91 -20.57 10.27 1.94
CA LYS A 91 -21.34 9.07 1.61
C LYS A 91 -22.27 9.31 0.42
N ALA A 92 -23.01 10.40 0.39
CA ALA A 92 -23.92 10.73 -0.70
C ALA A 92 -23.18 10.89 -2.05
N ALA A 93 -22.00 11.52 -2.04
CA ALA A 93 -21.17 11.67 -3.23
C ALA A 93 -20.68 10.31 -3.76
N MET A 94 -20.23 9.41 -2.88
CA MET A 94 -19.79 8.07 -3.25
C MET A 94 -20.94 7.22 -3.78
N ASP A 95 -22.11 7.27 -3.13
CA ASP A 95 -23.32 6.56 -3.58
C ASP A 95 -23.78 7.06 -4.96
N ALA A 96 -23.74 8.36 -5.20
CA ALA A 96 -24.09 8.96 -6.50
C ALA A 96 -23.11 8.48 -7.60
N ALA A 97 -21.82 8.45 -7.33
CA ALA A 97 -20.82 7.96 -8.27
C ALA A 97 -21.02 6.47 -8.59
N PHE A 98 -21.30 5.64 -7.60
CA PHE A 98 -21.59 4.22 -7.81
C PHE A 98 -22.91 4.01 -8.57
N ALA A 99 -23.92 4.83 -8.31
CA ALA A 99 -25.16 4.80 -9.09
C ALA A 99 -24.92 5.17 -10.56
N ALA A 100 -24.08 6.17 -10.84
CA ALA A 100 -23.68 6.54 -12.19
C ALA A 100 -22.91 5.41 -12.89
N TYR A 101 -21.95 4.80 -12.20
CA TYR A 101 -21.22 3.62 -12.68
C TYR A 101 -22.19 2.50 -13.12
N ARG A 102 -23.12 2.11 -12.23
CA ARG A 102 -24.09 1.03 -12.53
C ARG A 102 -24.98 1.37 -13.71
N ARG A 103 -25.53 2.59 -13.77
CA ARG A 103 -26.38 3.02 -14.88
C ARG A 103 -25.64 2.95 -16.21
N LEU A 104 -24.38 3.39 -16.25
CA LEU A 104 -23.62 3.35 -17.49
C LEU A 104 -23.24 1.92 -17.86
N ARG A 105 -22.71 1.13 -16.91
CA ARG A 105 -22.34 -0.28 -17.11
C ARG A 105 -23.50 -1.10 -17.68
N ASP A 106 -24.71 -0.89 -17.15
CA ASP A 106 -25.91 -1.68 -17.47
C ASP A 106 -26.72 -1.06 -18.61
N SER A 107 -26.23 -0.02 -19.28
CA SER A 107 -26.95 0.71 -20.34
C SER A 107 -27.09 -0.09 -21.65
N GLY A 108 -26.30 -1.16 -21.82
CA GLY A 108 -26.27 -1.94 -23.07
C GLY A 108 -25.56 -1.25 -24.25
N ALA A 109 -25.03 -0.04 -24.06
CA ALA A 109 -24.23 0.63 -25.08
C ALA A 109 -22.92 -0.07 -25.35
N PRO A 110 -22.37 -0.03 -26.57
CA PRO A 110 -21.00 -0.51 -26.82
C PRO A 110 -20.00 0.11 -25.85
N GLU A 111 -19.06 -0.70 -25.36
CA GLU A 111 -18.00 -0.26 -24.43
C GLU A 111 -18.50 0.33 -23.09
N ALA A 112 -19.81 0.21 -22.80
CA ALA A 112 -20.40 0.81 -21.60
C ALA A 112 -19.75 0.35 -20.30
N ALA A 113 -19.38 -0.93 -20.20
CA ALA A 113 -18.73 -1.47 -19.01
C ALA A 113 -17.32 -0.88 -18.81
N GLU A 114 -16.60 -0.60 -19.89
CA GLU A 114 -15.28 0.04 -19.83
C GLU A 114 -15.41 1.54 -19.50
N ALA A 115 -16.33 2.23 -20.18
CA ALA A 115 -16.62 3.64 -19.94
C ALA A 115 -17.11 3.91 -18.52
N ALA A 116 -17.89 2.99 -17.94
CA ALA A 116 -18.41 3.12 -16.58
C ALA A 116 -17.32 3.29 -15.53
N GLN A 117 -16.14 2.68 -15.71
CA GLN A 117 -15.04 2.78 -14.76
C GLN A 117 -14.57 4.23 -14.51
N TYR A 118 -14.78 5.13 -15.49
CA TYR A 118 -14.46 6.56 -15.32
C TYR A 118 -15.40 7.30 -14.37
N CYS A 119 -16.53 6.70 -13.98
CA CYS A 119 -17.42 7.24 -12.94
C CYS A 119 -16.92 6.97 -11.52
N LEU A 120 -15.95 6.07 -11.36
CA LEU A 120 -15.50 5.64 -10.04
C LEU A 120 -14.46 6.61 -9.46
N PRO A 121 -14.71 7.17 -8.25
CA PRO A 121 -13.82 8.15 -7.65
C PRO A 121 -12.54 7.49 -7.09
N LEU A 122 -11.50 8.30 -6.88
CA LEU A 122 -10.21 7.82 -6.36
C LEU A 122 -10.30 7.17 -4.98
N GLY A 123 -11.30 7.52 -4.18
CA GLY A 123 -11.55 6.88 -2.88
C GLY A 123 -12.19 5.50 -2.96
N MET A 124 -12.61 5.04 -4.16
CA MET A 124 -13.13 3.68 -4.34
C MET A 124 -12.01 2.66 -4.12
N ARG A 125 -12.36 1.53 -3.49
CA ARG A 125 -11.41 0.43 -3.28
C ARG A 125 -11.23 -0.42 -4.52
N CYS A 126 -9.98 -0.76 -4.78
CA CYS A 126 -9.56 -1.75 -5.77
C CYS A 126 -8.71 -2.84 -5.11
N ARG A 127 -8.72 -4.03 -5.69
CA ARG A 127 -7.92 -5.15 -5.22
C ARG A 127 -6.73 -5.36 -6.15
N ALA A 128 -5.53 -5.37 -5.58
CA ALA A 128 -4.29 -5.55 -6.31
C ALA A 128 -3.40 -6.60 -5.64
N MET A 129 -2.77 -7.44 -6.43
CA MET A 129 -1.74 -8.37 -5.99
C MET A 129 -0.37 -7.83 -6.37
N PHE A 130 0.51 -7.72 -5.39
CA PHE A 130 1.91 -7.35 -5.59
C PHE A 130 2.81 -8.55 -5.24
N LYS A 131 3.70 -8.92 -6.16
CA LYS A 131 4.73 -9.94 -5.91
C LYS A 131 6.11 -9.33 -6.11
N MET A 132 6.95 -9.44 -5.09
CA MET A 132 8.27 -8.81 -5.06
C MET A 132 9.25 -9.59 -4.18
N ASP A 133 10.54 -9.32 -4.31
CA ASP A 133 11.55 -9.81 -3.38
C ASP A 133 11.56 -9.02 -2.06
N PHE A 134 12.37 -9.48 -1.09
CA PHE A 134 12.46 -8.83 0.21
C PHE A 134 13.00 -7.39 0.12
N ALA A 135 13.99 -7.16 -0.73
CA ALA A 135 14.60 -5.84 -0.85
C ALA A 135 13.58 -4.81 -1.36
N GLU A 136 12.73 -5.19 -2.32
CA GLU A 136 11.66 -4.32 -2.82
C GLU A 136 10.54 -4.13 -1.78
N ALA A 137 10.15 -5.18 -1.06
CA ALA A 137 9.15 -5.09 0.00
C ALA A 137 9.60 -4.12 1.11
N LEU A 138 10.87 -4.19 1.51
CA LEU A 138 11.48 -3.28 2.46
C LEU A 138 11.51 -1.85 1.92
N TYR A 139 12.01 -1.66 0.70
CA TYR A 139 12.11 -0.34 0.06
C TYR A 139 10.76 0.35 -0.05
N ILE A 140 9.72 -0.36 -0.52
CA ILE A 140 8.36 0.17 -0.62
C ILE A 140 7.84 0.55 0.77
N SER A 141 8.00 -0.33 1.76
CA SER A 141 7.50 -0.08 3.10
C SER A 141 8.16 1.16 3.73
N GLU A 142 9.47 1.32 3.61
CA GLU A 142 10.19 2.49 4.12
C GLU A 142 9.82 3.78 3.39
N LEU A 143 9.85 3.75 2.05
CA LEU A 143 9.58 4.94 1.24
C LEU A 143 8.14 5.43 1.42
N ARG A 144 7.18 4.50 1.45
CA ARG A 144 5.76 4.83 1.44
C ARG A 144 5.15 5.04 2.83
N SER A 145 5.85 4.68 3.91
CA SER A 145 5.45 5.07 5.27
C SER A 145 5.80 6.52 5.62
N GLY A 146 6.70 7.15 4.86
CA GLY A 146 7.20 8.50 5.11
C GLY A 146 6.11 9.57 5.21
N VAL A 147 6.30 10.58 6.10
CA VAL A 147 5.32 11.62 6.43
C VAL A 147 4.87 12.48 5.25
N ALA A 148 5.70 12.61 4.21
CA ALA A 148 5.35 13.34 2.98
C ALA A 148 4.30 12.60 2.13
N GLY A 149 3.97 11.35 2.48
CA GLY A 149 3.05 10.52 1.76
C GLY A 149 1.59 10.76 2.11
N HIS A 150 0.69 10.43 1.19
CA HIS A 150 -0.75 10.42 1.47
C HIS A 150 -1.08 9.32 2.48
N PHE A 151 -1.92 9.59 3.46
CA PHE A 151 -2.22 8.70 4.58
C PHE A 151 -2.72 7.31 4.14
N SER A 152 -3.44 7.20 3.02
CA SER A 152 -3.99 5.92 2.57
C SER A 152 -2.88 4.93 2.19
N TYR A 153 -1.93 5.30 1.35
CA TYR A 153 -0.85 4.39 0.97
C TYR A 153 0.23 4.26 2.06
N ARG A 154 0.38 5.24 2.95
CA ARG A 154 1.23 5.10 4.15
C ARG A 154 0.75 3.92 5.00
N ARG A 155 -0.57 3.81 5.21
CA ARG A 155 -1.16 2.67 5.92
C ARG A 155 -0.88 1.34 5.23
N VAL A 156 -1.00 1.28 3.90
CA VAL A 156 -0.68 0.07 3.13
C VAL A 156 0.78 -0.34 3.34
N ALA A 157 1.72 0.60 3.25
CA ALA A 157 3.15 0.35 3.47
C ALA A 157 3.43 -0.18 4.88
N TRP A 158 2.75 0.38 5.88
CA TRP A 158 2.82 -0.08 7.26
C TRP A 158 2.29 -1.52 7.43
N GLU A 159 1.16 -1.83 6.84
CA GLU A 159 0.59 -3.19 6.88
C GLU A 159 1.46 -4.21 6.13
N MET A 160 2.11 -3.80 5.03
CA MET A 160 3.10 -4.65 4.35
C MET A 160 4.27 -4.99 5.28
N TYR A 161 4.84 -4.00 5.96
CA TYR A 161 5.87 -4.21 6.98
C TYR A 161 5.40 -5.18 8.07
N LYS A 162 4.22 -4.94 8.67
CA LYS A 162 3.67 -5.78 9.73
C LYS A 162 3.48 -7.23 9.26
N ALA A 163 3.01 -7.43 8.03
CA ALA A 163 2.83 -8.76 7.46
C ALA A 163 4.16 -9.51 7.30
N VAL A 164 5.22 -8.81 6.88
CA VAL A 164 6.57 -9.39 6.81
C VAL A 164 7.11 -9.67 8.20
N ALA A 165 7.02 -8.73 9.13
CA ALA A 165 7.52 -8.88 10.49
C ALA A 165 6.85 -10.04 11.25
N ALA A 166 5.55 -10.22 11.07
CA ALA A 166 4.80 -11.32 11.69
C ALA A 166 5.24 -12.70 11.19
N LYS A 167 5.55 -12.82 9.89
CA LYS A 167 5.99 -14.10 9.30
C LYS A 167 7.49 -14.34 9.41
N HIS A 168 8.26 -13.29 9.47
CA HIS A 168 9.73 -13.32 9.47
C HIS A 168 10.29 -12.35 10.53
N PRO A 169 10.15 -12.66 11.84
CA PRO A 169 10.57 -11.76 12.91
C PRO A 169 12.04 -11.34 12.82
N GLY A 170 12.92 -12.22 12.33
CA GLY A 170 14.33 -11.91 12.12
C GLY A 170 14.63 -10.84 11.06
N LEU A 171 13.64 -10.50 10.23
CA LEU A 171 13.75 -9.44 9.23
C LEU A 171 13.13 -8.11 9.71
N ALA A 172 12.34 -8.13 10.78
CA ALA A 172 11.60 -6.95 11.25
C ALA A 172 12.53 -5.78 11.59
N GLY A 173 13.65 -6.05 12.24
CA GLY A 173 14.63 -5.04 12.63
C GLY A 173 15.40 -4.39 11.49
N LEU A 174 15.24 -4.86 10.25
CA LEU A 174 15.88 -4.27 9.07
C LEU A 174 15.08 -3.09 8.50
N PHE A 175 13.78 -3.00 8.80
CA PHE A 175 12.91 -1.94 8.34
C PHE A 175 13.10 -0.66 9.14
N ARG A 176 13.14 0.46 8.44
CA ARG A 176 13.19 1.82 9.00
C ARG A 176 11.87 2.53 8.71
N ILE A 177 10.83 2.05 9.34
CA ILE A 177 9.45 2.50 9.14
C ILE A 177 9.18 3.75 9.98
N GLU A 178 8.48 4.71 9.41
CA GLU A 178 7.87 5.81 10.15
C GLU A 178 6.50 5.38 10.68
N ASP A 179 6.18 5.74 11.93
CA ASP A 179 4.89 5.40 12.51
C ASP A 179 3.78 6.18 11.79
N VAL A 180 2.89 5.44 11.17
CA VAL A 180 1.77 6.01 10.39
C VAL A 180 0.60 6.46 11.26
N ASN A 181 0.64 6.15 12.55
CA ASN A 181 -0.39 6.57 13.52
C ASN A 181 -0.05 7.92 14.18
N GLU A 182 1.20 8.39 14.04
CA GLU A 182 1.57 9.71 14.54
C GLU A 182 0.85 10.82 13.75
N PRO A 183 0.45 11.90 14.44
CA PRO A 183 -0.16 13.05 13.80
C PRO A 183 0.74 13.63 12.70
N VAL A 184 0.14 13.93 11.56
CA VAL A 184 0.84 14.53 10.41
C VAL A 184 0.42 15.98 10.27
N ASP A 185 1.40 16.87 10.23
CA ASP A 185 1.17 18.26 9.83
C ASP A 185 1.08 18.33 8.28
N LEU A 186 -0.13 18.41 7.77
CA LEU A 186 -0.38 18.46 6.31
C LEU A 186 0.14 19.76 5.65
N LEU A 187 0.47 20.78 6.44
CA LEU A 187 1.00 22.05 5.94
C LEU A 187 2.52 22.05 5.84
N ARG A 188 3.19 21.12 6.51
CA ARG A 188 4.65 20.90 6.44
C ARG A 188 4.97 19.71 5.55
N ARG A 189 4.98 19.92 4.26
CA ARG A 189 5.42 18.94 3.26
C ARG A 189 6.81 19.29 2.70
#